data_10579cb1b7934e2eb8e17c7b6a873f32
#
_entry.id   10579cb1b7934e2eb8e17c7b6a873f32
#
_cell.length_a   1.000
_cell.length_b   1.000
_cell.length_c   1.000
_cell.angle_alpha   90.00
_cell.angle_beta   90.00
_cell.angle_gamma   90.00
#
_symmetry.space_group_name_H-M   'P 1'
#
loop_
_entity.id
_entity.type
_entity.pdbx_description
1 polymer ?
#
loop_
_entity_poly.entity_id
_entity_poly.type
_entity_poly.pdbx_seq_one_letter_code
_entity_poly.pdbx_strand_id
1 'polypeptide(L)'
;MMLEFENVIGTKGKFKLDNVSFALPEGYIMGLAGANGAGKTTLIDYIMNDKIRYSGTIKIAGYDIRTNHGYMKQFIGFVSDENRFFEGRTPNQNMDLFSRFYSNYDKEIYHQAMKDMGVPGGATLSKMSRGERMKFQMAFAMGHKPCLYLLDEVTAGMDPVFRVDFFKILHKVIEDESASVLMTSHIESEMEQKMDYLGILEGGKLIKFGESLDVL
;
A
#
# COMPACT_ATOMS: atom_id res chain seq x y z
N MET A 1 16.55 2.69 5.58
CA MET A 1 15.26 3.25 5.14
C MET A 1 14.54 2.19 4.35
N MET A 2 13.21 2.06 4.56
CA MET A 2 12.39 1.10 3.82
C MET A 2 11.99 1.65 2.44
N LEU A 3 11.53 2.91 2.38
CA LEU A 3 11.16 3.55 1.11
C LEU A 3 11.79 4.94 1.04
N GLU A 4 12.47 5.23 -0.06
CA GLU A 4 13.11 6.52 -0.29
C GLU A 4 12.72 7.07 -1.66
N PHE A 5 12.34 8.34 -1.68
CA PHE A 5 12.18 9.15 -2.88
C PHE A 5 13.21 10.28 -2.82
N GLU A 6 14.06 10.39 -3.84
CA GLU A 6 15.11 11.42 -3.94
C GLU A 6 14.92 12.23 -5.23
N ASN A 7 14.44 13.47 -5.11
CA ASN A 7 14.24 14.43 -6.20
C ASN A 7 13.45 13.83 -7.39
N VAL A 8 12.38 13.10 -7.09
CA VAL A 8 11.60 12.42 -8.12
C VAL A 8 10.73 13.40 -8.89
N ILE A 9 10.97 13.46 -10.20
CA ILE A 9 10.20 14.28 -11.14
C ILE A 9 9.75 13.38 -12.29
N GLY A 10 8.47 13.44 -12.63
CA GLY A 10 7.95 12.64 -13.73
C GLY A 10 6.56 13.04 -14.14
N THR A 11 6.12 12.54 -15.31
CA THR A 11 4.80 12.84 -15.87
C THR A 11 4.07 11.53 -16.16
N LYS A 12 2.82 11.42 -15.73
CA LYS A 12 1.88 10.35 -16.05
C LYS A 12 0.62 10.96 -16.66
N GLY A 13 0.45 10.79 -17.97
CA GLY A 13 -0.63 11.47 -18.71
C GLY A 13 -0.49 12.99 -18.63
N LYS A 14 -1.50 13.67 -18.05
CA LYS A 14 -1.48 15.13 -17.82
C LYS A 14 -0.94 15.53 -16.46
N PHE A 15 -0.69 14.58 -15.58
CA PHE A 15 -0.25 14.84 -14.21
C PHE A 15 1.28 14.82 -14.10
N LYS A 16 1.85 15.80 -13.40
CA LYS A 16 3.28 15.91 -13.11
C LYS A 16 3.53 15.74 -11.63
N LEU A 17 4.43 14.82 -11.29
CA LEU A 17 5.08 14.77 -9.98
C LEU A 17 6.30 15.69 -10.03
N ASP A 18 6.44 16.61 -9.06
CA ASP A 18 7.43 17.69 -9.14
C ASP A 18 8.34 17.72 -7.90
N ASN A 19 9.53 17.18 -8.07
CA ASN A 19 10.62 17.18 -7.10
C ASN A 19 10.23 16.60 -5.72
N VAL A 20 9.63 15.43 -5.71
CA VAL A 20 9.22 14.76 -4.48
C VAL A 20 10.40 14.05 -3.82
N SER A 21 10.63 14.36 -2.54
CA SER A 21 11.67 13.72 -1.72
C SER A 21 11.11 13.43 -0.33
N PHE A 22 11.24 12.18 0.13
CA PHE A 22 10.94 11.74 1.49
C PHE A 22 11.62 10.40 1.77
N ALA A 23 11.68 10.03 3.03
CA ALA A 23 12.20 8.73 3.45
C ALA A 23 11.33 8.13 4.56
N LEU A 24 10.83 6.92 4.35
CA LEU A 24 10.12 6.12 5.35
C LEU A 24 11.10 5.14 5.99
N PRO A 25 11.37 5.24 7.29
CA PRO A 25 12.18 4.26 8.00
C PRO A 25 11.52 2.87 8.03
N GLU A 26 12.30 1.85 8.36
CA GLU A 26 11.80 0.49 8.57
C GLU A 26 10.98 0.41 9.86
N GLY A 27 9.86 -0.33 9.83
CA GLY A 27 9.01 -0.55 11.00
C GLY A 27 8.06 0.60 11.34
N TYR A 28 7.76 1.48 10.40
CA TYR A 28 6.88 2.64 10.62
C TYR A 28 5.73 2.73 9.63
N ILE A 29 4.66 3.41 10.03
CA ILE A 29 3.52 3.76 9.18
C ILE A 29 3.65 5.22 8.73
N MET A 30 3.64 5.43 7.41
CA MET A 30 3.56 6.76 6.81
C MET A 30 2.20 6.97 6.16
N GLY A 31 1.54 8.06 6.52
CA GLY A 31 0.37 8.58 5.82
C GLY A 31 0.78 9.56 4.73
N LEU A 32 0.18 9.44 3.55
CA LEU A 32 0.29 10.42 2.48
C LEU A 32 -1.07 11.06 2.25
N ALA A 33 -1.25 12.26 2.80
CA ALA A 33 -2.49 13.03 2.72
C ALA A 33 -2.51 13.97 1.51
N GLY A 34 -3.70 14.32 1.06
CA GLY A 34 -3.91 15.30 -0.01
C GLY A 34 -5.27 15.15 -0.66
N ALA A 35 -5.76 16.21 -1.28
CA ALA A 35 -7.02 16.20 -2.00
C ALA A 35 -7.06 15.18 -3.14
N ASN A 36 -8.25 14.89 -3.66
CA ASN A 36 -8.39 14.07 -4.86
C ASN A 36 -7.66 14.75 -6.03
N GLY A 37 -6.84 13.97 -6.76
CA GLY A 37 -6.01 14.50 -7.84
C GLY A 37 -4.68 15.12 -7.40
N ALA A 38 -4.35 15.15 -6.10
CA ALA A 38 -3.06 15.66 -5.61
C ALA A 38 -1.85 14.84 -6.08
N GLY A 39 -2.07 13.57 -6.50
CA GLY A 39 -1.03 12.69 -7.04
C GLY A 39 -0.68 11.49 -6.18
N LYS A 40 -1.44 11.20 -5.13
CA LYS A 40 -1.20 10.07 -4.20
C LYS A 40 -1.09 8.72 -4.92
N THR A 41 -2.12 8.33 -5.66
CA THR A 41 -2.12 7.11 -6.50
C THR A 41 -1.02 7.16 -7.55
N THR A 42 -0.75 8.34 -8.13
CA THR A 42 0.34 8.50 -9.10
C THR A 42 1.70 8.21 -8.48
N LEU A 43 1.94 8.63 -7.24
CA LEU A 43 3.17 8.32 -6.51
C LEU A 43 3.34 6.81 -6.31
N ILE A 44 2.27 6.11 -5.90
CA ILE A 44 2.26 4.64 -5.81
C ILE A 44 2.52 3.99 -7.19
N ASP A 45 1.94 4.53 -8.26
CA ASP A 45 2.17 4.03 -9.61
C ASP A 45 3.64 4.11 -10.04
N TYR A 46 4.41 5.12 -9.59
CA TYR A 46 5.85 5.19 -9.86
C TYR A 46 6.61 4.03 -9.22
N ILE A 47 6.11 3.50 -8.11
CA ILE A 47 6.69 2.30 -7.48
C ILE A 47 6.24 1.03 -8.23
N MET A 48 4.95 0.95 -8.59
CA MET A 48 4.33 -0.28 -9.08
C MET A 48 4.46 -0.51 -10.59
N ASN A 49 4.75 0.52 -11.39
CA ASN A 49 4.73 0.43 -12.85
C ASN A 49 6.07 0.84 -13.48
N ASP A 50 6.81 -0.15 -13.96
CA ASP A 50 8.13 0.00 -14.62
C ASP A 50 8.11 0.77 -15.94
N LYS A 51 6.92 0.99 -16.52
CA LYS A 51 6.76 1.75 -17.76
C LYS A 51 6.72 3.26 -17.55
N ILE A 52 6.52 3.72 -16.30
CA ILE A 52 6.50 5.14 -15.98
C ILE A 52 7.94 5.65 -15.87
N ARG A 53 8.28 6.64 -16.69
CA ARG A 53 9.61 7.26 -16.67
C ARG A 53 9.64 8.44 -15.71
N TYR A 54 10.73 8.53 -14.94
CA TYR A 54 10.99 9.62 -14.00
C TYR A 54 12.48 9.89 -13.88
N SER A 55 12.86 11.10 -13.48
CA SER A 55 14.19 11.44 -12.98
C SER A 55 14.22 11.38 -11.45
N GLY A 56 15.40 11.42 -10.87
CA GLY A 56 15.60 11.15 -9.46
C GLY A 56 15.71 9.65 -9.17
N THR A 57 15.55 9.26 -7.91
CA THR A 57 15.73 7.88 -7.46
C THR A 57 14.59 7.45 -6.55
N ILE A 58 14.13 6.22 -6.73
CA ILE A 58 13.20 5.55 -5.80
C ILE A 58 13.88 4.26 -5.35
N LYS A 59 14.02 4.09 -4.02
CA LYS A 59 14.62 2.90 -3.43
C LYS A 59 13.66 2.22 -2.46
N ILE A 60 13.70 0.90 -2.45
CA ILE A 60 13.03 0.05 -1.44
C ILE A 60 14.11 -0.79 -0.77
N ALA A 61 14.18 -0.76 0.55
CA ALA A 61 15.22 -1.43 1.35
C ALA A 61 16.64 -1.16 0.83
N GLY A 62 16.90 0.10 0.40
CA GLY A 62 18.19 0.55 -0.14
C GLY A 62 18.45 0.21 -1.62
N TYR A 63 17.58 -0.54 -2.29
CA TYR A 63 17.75 -0.94 -3.70
C TYR A 63 16.94 -0.05 -4.63
N ASP A 64 17.57 0.50 -5.67
CA ASP A 64 16.86 1.24 -6.73
C ASP A 64 15.88 0.30 -7.46
N ILE A 65 14.60 0.66 -7.49
CA ILE A 65 13.54 -0.18 -8.07
C ILE A 65 13.73 -0.43 -9.58
N ARG A 66 14.48 0.41 -10.29
CA ARG A 66 14.75 0.26 -11.71
C ARG A 66 15.71 -0.88 -12.03
N THR A 67 16.55 -1.29 -11.10
CA THR A 67 17.56 -2.35 -11.32
C THR A 67 16.94 -3.72 -11.53
N ASN A 68 15.86 -4.03 -10.82
CA ASN A 68 15.11 -5.28 -10.95
C ASN A 68 13.68 -5.12 -10.48
N HIS A 69 12.89 -4.34 -11.22
CA HIS A 69 11.53 -3.99 -10.83
C HIS A 69 10.62 -5.21 -10.60
N GLY A 70 10.73 -6.24 -11.42
CA GLY A 70 9.96 -7.48 -11.27
C GLY A 70 10.26 -8.20 -9.95
N TYR A 71 11.53 -8.26 -9.56
CA TYR A 71 11.97 -8.86 -8.30
C TYR A 71 11.55 -8.03 -7.10
N MET A 72 11.65 -6.70 -7.18
CA MET A 72 11.25 -5.79 -6.10
C MET A 72 9.77 -5.94 -5.72
N LYS A 73 8.89 -6.29 -6.66
CA LYS A 73 7.47 -6.55 -6.38
C LYS A 73 7.22 -7.74 -5.45
N GLN A 74 8.17 -8.66 -5.32
CA GLN A 74 8.08 -9.76 -4.35
C GLN A 74 8.00 -9.26 -2.90
N PHE A 75 8.55 -8.08 -2.64
CA PHE A 75 8.65 -7.46 -1.32
C PHE A 75 7.59 -6.41 -1.05
N ILE A 76 6.65 -6.22 -1.98
CA ILE A 76 5.59 -5.20 -1.88
C ILE A 76 4.23 -5.87 -1.75
N GLY A 77 3.55 -5.60 -0.65
CA GLY A 77 2.13 -5.90 -0.47
C GLY A 77 1.30 -4.71 -0.98
N PHE A 78 0.47 -4.92 -2.01
CA PHE A 78 -0.34 -3.84 -2.56
C PHE A 78 -1.83 -4.10 -2.33
N VAL A 79 -2.50 -3.12 -1.72
CA VAL A 79 -3.94 -3.12 -1.48
C VAL A 79 -4.53 -1.82 -1.98
N SER A 80 -5.58 -1.88 -2.77
CA SER A 80 -6.25 -0.69 -3.30
C SER A 80 -7.75 -0.90 -3.47
N ASP A 81 -8.47 0.20 -3.64
CA ASP A 81 -9.88 0.13 -3.99
C ASP A 81 -10.12 -0.49 -5.38
N GLU A 82 -9.17 -0.34 -6.29
CA GLU A 82 -9.22 -0.99 -7.60
C GLU A 82 -8.99 -2.50 -7.46
N ASN A 83 -9.96 -3.28 -7.93
CA ASN A 83 -9.82 -4.72 -7.96
C ASN A 83 -8.87 -5.15 -9.09
N ARG A 84 -7.75 -5.78 -8.73
CA ARG A 84 -6.75 -6.32 -9.67
C ARG A 84 -6.80 -7.84 -9.81
N PHE A 85 -7.80 -8.46 -9.19
CA PHE A 85 -8.04 -9.90 -9.21
C PHE A 85 -9.22 -10.25 -10.12
N PHE A 86 -9.36 -11.52 -10.47
CA PHE A 86 -10.47 -11.99 -11.31
C PHE A 86 -11.79 -11.98 -10.53
N GLU A 87 -12.70 -11.10 -10.92
CA GLU A 87 -13.98 -10.91 -10.23
C GLU A 87 -14.89 -12.14 -10.27
N GLY A 88 -14.84 -12.92 -11.33
CA GLY A 88 -15.60 -14.16 -11.48
C GLY A 88 -15.05 -15.35 -10.67
N ARG A 89 -13.97 -15.15 -9.91
CA ARG A 89 -13.34 -16.20 -9.10
C ARG A 89 -13.51 -15.91 -7.61
N THR A 90 -13.45 -16.99 -6.79
CA THR A 90 -13.41 -16.84 -5.33
C THR A 90 -12.05 -16.34 -4.86
N PRO A 91 -11.92 -15.83 -3.60
CA PRO A 91 -10.64 -15.51 -2.98
C PRO A 91 -9.59 -16.61 -3.11
N ASN A 92 -9.96 -17.85 -2.77
CA ASN A 92 -9.03 -18.99 -2.83
C ASN A 92 -8.59 -19.33 -4.27
N GLN A 93 -9.49 -19.23 -5.25
CA GLN A 93 -9.13 -19.44 -6.65
C GLN A 93 -8.18 -18.35 -7.17
N ASN A 94 -8.36 -17.11 -6.74
CA ASN A 94 -7.44 -16.02 -7.04
C ASN A 94 -6.09 -16.24 -6.33
N MET A 95 -6.11 -16.60 -5.06
CA MET A 95 -4.89 -16.92 -4.31
C MET A 95 -4.10 -18.03 -5.00
N ASP A 96 -4.72 -19.17 -5.36
CA ASP A 96 -4.03 -20.27 -6.04
C ASP A 96 -3.41 -19.88 -7.38
N LEU A 97 -4.02 -18.92 -8.09
CA LEU A 97 -3.51 -18.43 -9.35
C LEU A 97 -2.32 -17.47 -9.18
N PHE A 98 -2.47 -16.48 -8.30
CA PHE A 98 -1.51 -15.38 -8.16
C PHE A 98 -0.36 -15.70 -7.20
N SER A 99 -0.55 -16.59 -6.21
CA SER A 99 0.51 -16.99 -5.29
C SER A 99 1.75 -17.57 -5.98
N ARG A 100 1.56 -18.15 -7.18
CA ARG A 100 2.64 -18.75 -8.00
C ARG A 100 3.69 -17.74 -8.49
N PHE A 101 3.35 -16.45 -8.46
CA PHE A 101 4.28 -15.38 -8.82
C PHE A 101 5.19 -14.95 -7.66
N TYR A 102 4.95 -15.45 -6.45
CA TYR A 102 5.72 -15.15 -5.25
C TYR A 102 6.49 -16.38 -4.78
N SER A 103 7.82 -16.27 -4.67
CA SER A 103 8.69 -17.39 -4.33
C SER A 103 8.45 -17.95 -2.93
N ASN A 104 8.03 -17.09 -1.99
CA ASN A 104 7.89 -17.41 -0.57
C ASN A 104 6.44 -17.30 -0.09
N TYR A 105 5.45 -17.59 -0.96
CA TYR A 105 4.05 -17.48 -0.59
C TYR A 105 3.64 -18.57 0.42
N ASP A 106 3.14 -18.13 1.56
CA ASP A 106 2.66 -18.96 2.65
C ASP A 106 1.13 -18.99 2.67
N LYS A 107 0.54 -20.13 2.24
CA LYS A 107 -0.91 -20.31 2.17
C LYS A 107 -1.56 -20.38 3.56
N GLU A 108 -0.83 -20.82 4.57
CA GLU A 108 -1.35 -20.92 5.94
C GLU A 108 -1.55 -19.52 6.52
N ILE A 109 -0.59 -18.62 6.32
CA ILE A 109 -0.74 -17.19 6.71
C ILE A 109 -1.93 -16.56 5.99
N TYR A 110 -2.06 -16.77 4.68
CA TYR A 110 -3.22 -16.29 3.93
C TYR A 110 -4.54 -16.80 4.52
N HIS A 111 -4.68 -18.11 4.75
CA HIS A 111 -5.90 -18.67 5.28
C HIS A 111 -6.21 -18.21 6.70
N GLN A 112 -5.19 -18.05 7.54
CA GLN A 112 -5.37 -17.51 8.90
C GLN A 112 -5.83 -16.05 8.83
N ALA A 113 -5.22 -15.22 8.00
CA ALA A 113 -5.62 -13.82 7.81
C ALA A 113 -7.06 -13.70 7.28
N MET A 114 -7.46 -14.54 6.30
CA MET A 114 -8.84 -14.60 5.81
C MET A 114 -9.83 -14.91 6.94
N LYS A 115 -9.50 -15.86 7.80
CA LYS A 115 -10.32 -16.24 8.95
C LYS A 115 -10.41 -15.12 9.97
N ASP A 116 -9.29 -14.54 10.37
CA ASP A 116 -9.20 -13.48 11.39
C ASP A 116 -9.97 -12.22 10.95
N MET A 117 -9.94 -11.91 9.66
CA MET A 117 -10.68 -10.78 9.08
C MET A 117 -12.13 -11.10 8.70
N GLY A 118 -12.58 -12.36 8.89
CA GLY A 118 -13.94 -12.78 8.58
C GLY A 118 -14.31 -12.70 7.10
N VAL A 119 -13.36 -13.01 6.21
CA VAL A 119 -13.61 -12.95 4.74
C VAL A 119 -14.31 -14.22 4.27
N PRO A 120 -15.47 -14.14 3.58
CA PRO A 120 -16.18 -15.31 3.09
C PRO A 120 -15.42 -15.97 1.93
N GLY A 121 -14.96 -17.20 2.13
CA GLY A 121 -14.16 -17.93 1.11
C GLY A 121 -14.95 -18.49 -0.07
N GLY A 122 -16.28 -18.60 0.04
CA GLY A 122 -17.13 -19.27 -0.96
C GLY A 122 -17.77 -18.37 -2.01
N ALA A 123 -17.82 -17.06 -1.79
CA ALA A 123 -18.36 -16.10 -2.76
C ALA A 123 -17.32 -15.69 -3.79
N THR A 124 -17.73 -15.37 -5.02
CA THR A 124 -16.87 -14.74 -6.02
C THR A 124 -16.62 -13.28 -5.65
N LEU A 125 -15.49 -12.70 -6.06
CA LEU A 125 -15.15 -11.31 -5.73
C LEU A 125 -16.23 -10.31 -6.21
N SER A 126 -16.90 -10.59 -7.33
CA SER A 126 -18.00 -9.76 -7.83
C SER A 126 -19.19 -9.67 -6.89
N LYS A 127 -19.38 -10.65 -5.99
CA LYS A 127 -20.46 -10.70 -4.99
C LYS A 127 -20.02 -10.18 -3.62
N MET A 128 -18.76 -9.87 -3.44
CA MET A 128 -18.22 -9.37 -2.19
C MET A 128 -18.38 -7.85 -2.10
N SER A 129 -18.63 -7.36 -0.89
CA SER A 129 -18.57 -5.93 -0.60
C SER A 129 -17.17 -5.36 -0.84
N ARG A 130 -17.06 -4.04 -0.95
CA ARG A 130 -15.78 -3.34 -1.06
C ARG A 130 -14.85 -3.70 0.10
N GLY A 131 -15.35 -3.68 1.33
CA GLY A 131 -14.57 -4.02 2.53
C GLY A 131 -14.08 -5.46 2.52
N GLU A 132 -14.91 -6.43 2.11
CA GLU A 132 -14.49 -7.83 2.00
C GLU A 132 -13.42 -8.03 0.94
N ARG A 133 -13.49 -7.32 -0.20
CA ARG A 133 -12.43 -7.37 -1.23
C ARG A 133 -11.11 -6.79 -0.71
N MET A 134 -11.14 -5.69 0.07
CA MET A 134 -9.94 -5.12 0.69
C MET A 134 -9.32 -6.07 1.72
N LYS A 135 -10.15 -6.70 2.56
CA LYS A 135 -9.71 -7.73 3.51
C LYS A 135 -9.04 -8.90 2.80
N PHE A 136 -9.64 -9.36 1.70
CA PHE A 136 -9.03 -10.39 0.86
C PHE A 136 -7.68 -9.95 0.28
N GLN A 137 -7.57 -8.74 -0.27
CA GLN A 137 -6.31 -8.21 -0.79
C GLN A 137 -5.25 -8.14 0.30
N MET A 138 -5.62 -7.69 1.51
CA MET A 138 -4.71 -7.65 2.66
C MET A 138 -4.25 -9.05 3.07
N ALA A 139 -5.16 -10.03 3.18
CA ALA A 139 -4.81 -11.41 3.46
C ALA A 139 -3.88 -12.00 2.40
N PHE A 140 -4.14 -11.69 1.12
CA PHE A 140 -3.28 -12.11 0.02
C PHE A 140 -1.88 -11.50 0.13
N ALA A 141 -1.78 -10.21 0.45
CA ALA A 141 -0.50 -9.54 0.66
C ALA A 141 0.28 -10.15 1.83
N MET A 142 -0.36 -10.41 2.95
CA MET A 142 0.29 -11.04 4.12
C MET A 142 0.88 -12.43 3.77
N GLY A 143 0.24 -13.17 2.86
CA GLY A 143 0.70 -14.50 2.45
C GLY A 143 2.10 -14.53 1.83
N HIS A 144 2.61 -13.45 1.25
CA HIS A 144 3.98 -13.41 0.72
C HIS A 144 4.97 -12.63 1.58
N LYS A 145 4.57 -12.18 2.79
CA LYS A 145 5.42 -11.51 3.80
C LYS A 145 6.20 -10.32 3.23
N PRO A 146 5.54 -9.30 2.71
CA PRO A 146 6.22 -8.15 2.14
C PRO A 146 6.89 -7.31 3.22
N CYS A 147 8.01 -6.68 2.92
CA CYS A 147 8.62 -5.69 3.82
C CYS A 147 8.01 -4.29 3.68
N LEU A 148 7.28 -4.01 2.59
CA LEU A 148 6.59 -2.75 2.35
C LEU A 148 5.16 -2.99 1.93
N TYR A 149 4.20 -2.47 2.68
CA TYR A 149 2.79 -2.41 2.28
C TYR A 149 2.48 -1.05 1.65
N LEU A 150 1.89 -1.07 0.47
CA LEU A 150 1.35 0.11 -0.22
C LEU A 150 -0.18 0.02 -0.19
N LEU A 151 -0.82 0.94 0.51
CA LEU A 151 -2.26 0.95 0.73
C LEU A 151 -2.88 2.20 0.10
N ASP A 152 -3.58 2.03 -1.04
CA ASP A 152 -4.13 3.16 -1.79
C ASP A 152 -5.62 3.35 -1.49
N GLU A 153 -5.96 4.42 -0.76
CA GLU A 153 -7.32 4.84 -0.39
C GLU A 153 -8.15 3.74 0.31
N VAL A 154 -7.48 2.85 1.07
CA VAL A 154 -8.12 1.64 1.64
C VAL A 154 -9.14 1.96 2.74
N THR A 155 -8.99 3.05 3.48
CA THR A 155 -9.88 3.44 4.57
C THR A 155 -11.16 4.14 4.09
N ALA A 156 -11.15 4.64 2.86
CA ALA A 156 -12.30 5.33 2.29
C ALA A 156 -13.51 4.37 2.17
N GLY A 157 -14.60 4.67 2.90
CA GLY A 157 -15.80 3.84 2.93
C GLY A 157 -15.72 2.55 3.75
N MET A 158 -14.67 2.36 4.57
CA MET A 158 -14.69 1.38 5.64
C MET A 158 -15.67 1.79 6.73
N ASP A 159 -16.39 0.81 7.29
CA ASP A 159 -17.15 1.09 8.50
C ASP A 159 -16.20 1.42 9.67
N PRO A 160 -16.62 2.28 10.61
CA PRO A 160 -15.74 2.74 11.68
C PRO A 160 -15.20 1.63 12.59
N VAL A 161 -15.97 0.56 12.80
CA VAL A 161 -15.56 -0.56 13.68
C VAL A 161 -14.44 -1.34 12.99
N PHE A 162 -14.65 -1.71 11.73
CA PHE A 162 -13.62 -2.43 10.97
C PHE A 162 -12.34 -1.60 10.78
N ARG A 163 -12.47 -0.27 10.64
CA ARG A 163 -11.33 0.61 10.52
C ARG A 163 -10.38 0.52 11.73
N VAL A 164 -10.92 0.45 12.94
CA VAL A 164 -10.12 0.25 14.16
C VAL A 164 -9.37 -1.09 14.10
N ASP A 165 -10.05 -2.16 13.71
CA ASP A 165 -9.42 -3.49 13.62
C ASP A 165 -8.39 -3.56 12.49
N PHE A 166 -8.61 -2.85 11.39
CA PHE A 166 -7.63 -2.74 10.30
C PHE A 166 -6.31 -2.12 10.76
N PHE A 167 -6.35 -1.05 11.56
CA PHE A 167 -5.13 -0.48 12.13
C PHE A 167 -4.43 -1.42 13.10
N LYS A 168 -5.16 -2.22 13.89
CA LYS A 168 -4.55 -3.27 14.73
C LYS A 168 -3.81 -4.31 13.87
N ILE A 169 -4.38 -4.68 12.72
CA ILE A 169 -3.71 -5.58 11.78
C ILE A 169 -2.43 -4.95 11.26
N LEU A 170 -2.44 -3.66 10.88
CA LEU A 170 -1.24 -2.96 10.41
C LEU A 170 -0.16 -2.90 11.48
N HIS A 171 -0.50 -2.55 12.72
CA HIS A 171 0.46 -2.56 13.84
C HIS A 171 1.06 -3.96 14.06
N LYS A 172 0.23 -5.00 14.02
CA LYS A 172 0.72 -6.38 14.16
C LYS A 172 1.71 -6.76 13.05
N VAL A 173 1.43 -6.39 11.81
CA VAL A 173 2.33 -6.64 10.67
C VAL A 173 3.68 -5.92 10.86
N ILE A 174 3.66 -4.72 11.41
CA ILE A 174 4.89 -3.95 11.69
C ILE A 174 5.69 -4.61 12.81
N GLU A 175 5.03 -4.96 13.92
CA GLU A 175 5.68 -5.55 15.10
C GLU A 175 6.25 -6.95 14.81
N ASP A 176 5.46 -7.81 14.14
CA ASP A 176 5.82 -9.21 13.93
C ASP A 176 6.76 -9.42 12.72
N GLU A 177 6.66 -8.57 11.69
CA GLU A 177 7.34 -8.78 10.40
C GLU A 177 8.37 -7.69 10.07
N SER A 178 8.55 -6.68 10.93
CA SER A 178 9.40 -5.49 10.67
C SER A 178 9.08 -4.81 9.33
N ALA A 179 7.84 -4.92 8.89
CA ALA A 179 7.37 -4.30 7.67
C ALA A 179 7.11 -2.81 7.87
N SER A 180 7.08 -2.05 6.79
CA SER A 180 6.65 -0.65 6.81
C SER A 180 5.41 -0.47 5.95
N VAL A 181 4.66 0.58 6.23
CA VAL A 181 3.39 0.86 5.53
C VAL A 181 3.41 2.27 4.97
N LEU A 182 3.15 2.42 3.67
CA LEU A 182 2.77 3.69 3.06
C LEU A 182 1.28 3.63 2.76
N MET A 183 0.48 4.49 3.38
CA MET A 183 -0.96 4.57 3.17
C MET A 183 -1.37 5.93 2.63
N THR A 184 -2.20 5.93 1.59
CA THR A 184 -2.80 7.17 1.07
C THR A 184 -4.21 7.34 1.60
N SER A 185 -4.60 8.57 1.90
CA SER A 185 -5.97 8.97 2.22
C SER A 185 -6.22 10.43 1.84
N HIS A 186 -7.48 10.77 1.66
CA HIS A 186 -7.94 12.15 1.53
C HIS A 186 -8.49 12.73 2.85
N ILE A 187 -8.48 11.95 3.94
CA ILE A 187 -8.99 12.33 5.25
C ILE A 187 -7.81 12.59 6.18
N GLU A 188 -7.41 13.86 6.31
CA GLU A 188 -6.27 14.27 7.15
C GLU A 188 -6.45 13.84 8.61
N SER A 189 -7.61 14.07 9.20
CA SER A 189 -7.88 13.76 10.60
C SER A 189 -7.77 12.28 10.97
N GLU A 190 -7.85 11.36 10.00
CA GLU A 190 -7.63 9.93 10.24
C GLU A 190 -6.15 9.58 10.33
N MET A 191 -5.32 10.36 9.63
CA MET A 191 -3.88 10.14 9.56
C MET A 191 -3.15 10.67 10.78
N GLU A 192 -3.65 11.76 11.37
CA GLU A 192 -3.01 12.47 12.48
C GLU A 192 -2.75 11.61 13.72
N GLN A 193 -3.65 10.69 14.04
CA GLN A 193 -3.60 9.94 15.29
C GLN A 193 -2.99 8.52 15.18
N LYS A 194 -2.69 8.06 13.97
CA LYS A 194 -2.36 6.64 13.74
C LYS A 194 -1.12 6.42 12.88
N MET A 195 -0.48 7.51 12.42
CA MET A 195 0.72 7.46 11.60
C MET A 195 1.92 7.94 12.38
N ASP A 196 3.07 7.32 12.13
CA ASP A 196 4.35 7.77 12.67
C ASP A 196 4.90 8.94 11.86
N TYR A 197 4.74 8.86 10.53
CA TYR A 197 5.14 9.90 9.58
C TYR A 197 3.96 10.38 8.76
N LEU A 198 3.97 11.66 8.42
CA LEU A 198 2.95 12.27 7.56
C LEU A 198 3.59 13.07 6.42
N GLY A 199 3.09 12.84 5.22
CA GLY A 199 3.40 13.64 4.05
C GLY A 199 2.14 14.31 3.50
N ILE A 200 2.20 15.60 3.17
CA ILE A 200 1.09 16.33 2.54
C ILE A 200 1.45 16.61 1.09
N LEU A 201 0.65 16.03 0.18
CA LEU A 201 0.84 16.16 -1.27
C LEU A 201 -0.19 17.14 -1.85
N GLU A 202 0.27 18.12 -2.61
CA GLU A 202 -0.57 19.09 -3.29
C GLU A 202 -0.05 19.36 -4.71
N GLY A 203 -0.89 19.16 -5.72
CA GLY A 203 -0.54 19.43 -7.12
C GLY A 203 0.74 18.73 -7.61
N GLY A 204 1.04 17.54 -7.10
CA GLY A 204 2.24 16.78 -7.43
C GLY A 204 3.49 17.16 -6.65
N LYS A 205 3.39 18.04 -5.67
CA LYS A 205 4.48 18.45 -4.78
C LYS A 205 4.25 17.96 -3.37
N LEU A 206 5.28 17.49 -2.71
CA LEU A 206 5.26 17.21 -1.28
C LEU A 206 5.52 18.55 -0.54
N ILE A 207 4.47 19.13 0.05
CA ILE A 207 4.55 20.46 0.68
C ILE A 207 4.96 20.40 2.15
N LYS A 208 4.68 19.28 2.82
CA LYS A 208 5.14 18.97 4.17
C LYS A 208 5.51 17.50 4.28
N PHE A 209 6.51 17.19 5.08
CA PHE A 209 6.89 15.81 5.44
C PHE A 209 7.67 15.82 6.75
N GLY A 210 7.35 14.89 7.64
CA GLY A 210 8.03 14.72 8.94
C GLY A 210 7.33 13.71 9.82
N GLU A 211 7.76 13.61 11.07
CA GLU A 211 7.02 12.90 12.10
C GLU A 211 5.63 13.53 12.26
N SER A 212 4.62 12.69 12.51
CA SER A 212 3.21 13.12 12.49
C SER A 212 2.94 14.29 13.45
N LEU A 213 3.61 14.31 14.63
CA LEU A 213 3.50 15.38 15.61
C LEU A 213 4.10 16.74 15.15
N ASP A 214 5.03 16.71 14.20
CA ASP A 214 5.73 17.91 13.72
C ASP A 214 5.07 18.51 12.46
N VAL A 215 4.25 17.74 11.77
CA VAL A 215 3.62 18.15 10.49
C VAL A 215 2.30 18.89 10.72
N LEU A 216 1.66 18.67 11.86
CA LEU A 216 0.37 19.23 12.27
C LEU A 216 0.55 20.49 13.09
#